data_19c4940aabf9d69f39819aab518ecd46
#
_entry.id   19c4940aabf9d69f39819aab518ecd46
#
_cell.length_a   1.000
_cell.length_b   1.000
_cell.length_c   1.000
_cell.angle_alpha   90.00
_cell.angle_beta   90.00
_cell.angle_gamma   90.00
#
_symmetry.space_group_name_H-M   'P 1'
#
loop_
_entity.id
_entity.type
_entity.pdbx_description
1 polymer ?
#
loop_
_entity_poly.entity_id
_entity_poly.type
_entity_poly.pdbx_seq_one_letter_code
_entity_poly.pdbx_strand_id
1 'polypeptide(L)'
;EAAEQLFNRACSDGWDKHGAEGFVYTTDWDGRAVVDTRMHWVLCEAVNSACVLGRVHEEAGDDARVAELSSLYAQWVDWADRYLREATGRWIHEVDASGAESGTTWEGKADAYHVAQMLLLPQIGNTPCFALALKEKTEEEA
;
A
#
# COMPACT_ATOMS: atom_id res chain seq x y z
N GLU A 1 -17.18 7.06 5.29
CA GLU A 1 -16.84 7.65 6.61
C GLU A 1 -16.00 6.69 7.46
N ALA A 2 -16.46 5.47 7.79
CA ALA A 2 -15.69 4.53 8.61
C ALA A 2 -14.36 4.09 7.95
N ALA A 3 -14.37 3.76 6.65
CA ALA A 3 -13.16 3.41 5.92
C ALA A 3 -12.12 4.54 5.94
N GLU A 4 -12.57 5.79 5.78
CA GLU A 4 -11.73 6.98 5.85
C GLU A 4 -11.07 7.15 7.23
N GLN A 5 -11.85 6.96 8.30
CA GLN A 5 -11.32 7.05 9.66
C GLN A 5 -10.28 5.95 9.93
N LEU A 6 -10.53 4.72 9.48
CA LEU A 6 -9.58 3.61 9.61
C LEU A 6 -8.32 3.86 8.80
N PHE A 7 -8.43 4.35 7.56
CA PHE A 7 -7.29 4.70 6.73
C PHE A 7 -6.42 5.78 7.38
N ASN A 8 -7.02 6.89 7.80
CA ASN A 8 -6.30 7.98 8.45
C ASN A 8 -5.62 7.53 9.74
N ARG A 9 -6.29 6.69 10.54
CA ARG A 9 -5.72 6.10 11.76
C ARG A 9 -4.54 5.19 11.43
N ALA A 10 -4.65 4.31 10.44
CA ALA A 10 -3.59 3.42 10.02
C ALA A 10 -2.37 4.19 9.51
N CYS A 11 -2.58 5.26 8.73
CA CYS A 11 -1.49 6.13 8.27
C CYS A 11 -0.79 6.83 9.45
N SER A 12 -1.58 7.41 10.37
CA SER A 12 -1.05 8.11 11.56
C SER A 12 -0.26 7.18 12.47
N ASP A 13 -0.72 5.97 12.67
CA ASP A 13 -0.10 5.02 13.61
C ASP A 13 1.04 4.22 12.97
N GLY A 14 0.97 3.95 11.65
CA GLY A 14 1.88 3.03 10.98
C GLY A 14 3.02 3.66 10.23
N TRP A 15 2.81 4.81 9.59
CA TRP A 15 3.82 5.43 8.72
C TRP A 15 4.87 6.21 9.52
N ASP A 16 6.14 6.18 9.05
CA ASP A 16 7.26 7.00 9.54
C ASP A 16 7.46 6.92 11.07
N LYS A 17 7.50 5.71 11.58
CA LYS A 17 7.73 5.48 13.00
C LYS A 17 9.20 5.29 13.33
N HIS A 18 9.57 5.72 14.52
CA HIS A 18 10.95 5.65 15.05
C HIS A 18 11.99 6.35 14.16
N GLY A 19 11.56 7.40 13.42
CA GLY A 19 12.45 8.19 12.56
C GLY A 19 12.85 7.49 11.26
N ALA A 20 12.07 6.49 10.83
CA ALA A 20 12.31 5.77 9.60
C ALA A 20 11.02 5.61 8.79
N GLU A 21 11.05 6.02 7.52
CA GLU A 21 9.94 5.85 6.59
C GLU A 21 9.51 4.38 6.44
N GLY A 22 8.33 4.19 5.92
CA GLY A 22 7.70 2.88 5.75
C GLY A 22 6.69 2.54 6.84
N PHE A 23 5.70 1.70 6.50
CA PHE A 23 4.72 1.24 7.46
C PHE A 23 5.30 0.17 8.37
N VAL A 24 5.28 0.40 9.68
CA VAL A 24 5.60 -0.66 10.65
C VAL A 24 4.56 -1.78 10.58
N TYR A 25 4.96 -3.01 10.89
CA TYR A 25 4.08 -4.16 10.76
C TYR A 25 2.91 -4.12 11.73
N THR A 26 3.14 -3.83 13.01
CA THR A 26 2.07 -3.74 14.01
C THR A 26 2.29 -2.58 14.96
N THR A 27 1.17 -2.03 15.43
CA THR A 27 1.14 -1.02 16.48
C THR A 27 0.26 -1.46 17.65
N ASP A 28 0.48 -0.90 18.83
CA ASP A 28 -0.45 -1.01 19.95
C ASP A 28 -1.64 -0.04 19.81
N TRP A 29 -2.53 -0.07 20.79
CA TRP A 29 -3.72 0.79 20.80
C TRP A 29 -3.41 2.28 20.95
N ASP A 30 -2.21 2.63 21.43
CA ASP A 30 -1.71 4.00 21.54
C ASP A 30 -0.95 4.46 20.27
N GLY A 31 -0.87 3.60 19.24
CA GLY A 31 -0.17 3.88 17.98
C GLY A 31 1.36 3.76 18.08
N ARG A 32 1.89 3.08 19.10
CA ARG A 32 3.32 2.79 19.20
C ARG A 32 3.65 1.54 18.43
N ALA A 33 4.75 1.56 17.68
CA ALA A 33 5.22 0.38 16.96
C ALA A 33 5.58 -0.75 17.95
N VAL A 34 5.00 -1.93 17.73
CA VAL A 34 5.28 -3.17 18.48
C VAL A 34 6.22 -4.07 17.68
N VAL A 35 5.96 -4.23 16.39
CA VAL A 35 6.86 -4.90 15.45
C VAL A 35 7.27 -3.85 14.41
N ASP A 36 8.54 -3.49 14.46
CA ASP A 36 9.12 -2.34 13.73
C ASP A 36 9.72 -2.71 12.37
N THR A 37 9.44 -3.88 11.86
CA THR A 37 9.80 -4.26 10.49
C THR A 37 8.73 -3.78 9.52
N ARG A 38 9.11 -3.59 8.24
CA ARG A 38 8.25 -3.10 7.17
C ARG A 38 8.02 -4.22 6.18
N MET A 39 6.77 -4.65 6.09
CA MET A 39 6.35 -5.73 5.19
C MET A 39 5.87 -5.17 3.85
N HIS A 40 6.26 -5.82 2.73
CA HIS A 40 5.80 -5.42 1.40
C HIS A 40 4.28 -5.38 1.29
N TRP A 41 3.59 -6.36 1.85
CA TRP A 41 2.14 -6.47 1.72
C TRP A 41 1.39 -5.36 2.49
N VAL A 42 1.90 -4.90 3.62
CA VAL A 42 1.30 -3.77 4.36
C VAL A 42 1.33 -2.50 3.51
N LEU A 43 2.46 -2.26 2.83
CA LEU A 43 2.58 -1.14 1.91
C LEU A 43 1.65 -1.30 0.69
N CYS A 44 1.57 -2.49 0.10
CA CYS A 44 0.67 -2.76 -1.02
C CYS A 44 -0.78 -2.44 -0.66
N GLU A 45 -1.24 -2.83 0.52
CA GLU A 45 -2.60 -2.53 1.00
C GLU A 45 -2.82 -1.05 1.28
N ALA A 46 -1.81 -0.33 1.77
CA ALA A 46 -1.89 1.12 1.94
C ALA A 46 -2.02 1.84 0.58
N VAL A 47 -1.22 1.46 -0.41
CA VAL A 47 -1.28 1.98 -1.79
C VAL A 47 -2.64 1.70 -2.42
N ASN A 48 -3.16 0.47 -2.30
CA ASN A 48 -4.49 0.09 -2.76
C ASN A 48 -5.59 0.94 -2.12
N SER A 49 -5.51 1.13 -0.81
CA SER A 49 -6.48 1.92 -0.06
C SER A 49 -6.49 3.38 -0.49
N ALA A 50 -5.32 3.99 -0.69
CA ALA A 50 -5.21 5.35 -1.21
C ALA A 50 -5.82 5.48 -2.62
N CYS A 51 -5.57 4.50 -3.49
CA CYS A 51 -6.14 4.46 -4.84
C CYS A 51 -7.68 4.39 -4.82
N VAL A 52 -8.25 3.49 -4.03
CA VAL A 52 -9.71 3.31 -3.93
C VAL A 52 -10.38 4.54 -3.34
N LEU A 53 -9.83 5.08 -2.25
CA LEU A 53 -10.38 6.29 -1.62
C LEU A 53 -10.25 7.50 -2.55
N GLY A 54 -9.13 7.64 -3.28
CA GLY A 54 -8.94 8.71 -4.27
C GLY A 54 -10.06 8.75 -5.29
N ARG A 55 -10.45 7.60 -5.84
CA ARG A 55 -11.58 7.51 -6.79
C ARG A 55 -12.92 7.85 -6.18
N VAL A 56 -13.17 7.42 -4.94
CA VAL A 56 -14.42 7.77 -4.23
C VAL A 56 -14.52 9.29 -4.04
N HIS A 57 -13.41 9.96 -3.71
CA HIS A 57 -13.38 11.42 -3.57
C HIS A 57 -13.46 12.14 -4.91
N GLU A 58 -12.86 11.57 -5.98
CA GLU A 58 -12.97 12.09 -7.33
C GLU A 58 -14.45 12.08 -7.81
N GLU A 59 -15.16 10.97 -7.62
CA GLU A 59 -16.58 10.85 -7.89
C GLU A 59 -17.44 11.85 -7.07
N ALA A 60 -16.98 12.20 -5.88
CA ALA A 60 -17.63 13.18 -5.00
C ALA A 60 -17.25 14.64 -5.32
N GLY A 61 -16.27 14.88 -6.19
CA GLY A 61 -15.77 16.22 -6.53
C GLY A 61 -14.90 16.85 -5.42
N ASP A 62 -14.28 16.05 -4.56
CA ASP A 62 -13.39 16.52 -3.48
C ASP A 62 -11.94 16.54 -3.96
N ASP A 63 -11.61 17.50 -4.80
CA ASP A 63 -10.30 17.67 -5.43
C ASP A 63 -9.16 17.80 -4.41
N ALA A 64 -9.42 18.41 -3.25
CA ALA A 64 -8.40 18.59 -2.21
C ALA A 64 -7.99 17.24 -1.61
N ARG A 65 -8.94 16.36 -1.31
CA ARG A 65 -8.66 15.02 -0.79
C ARG A 65 -8.06 14.11 -1.86
N VAL A 66 -8.48 14.23 -3.11
CA VAL A 66 -7.86 13.53 -4.25
C VAL A 66 -6.37 13.87 -4.35
N ALA A 67 -6.02 15.16 -4.28
CA ALA A 67 -4.62 15.59 -4.34
C ALA A 67 -3.77 15.03 -3.17
N GLU A 68 -4.32 15.03 -1.96
CA GLU A 68 -3.65 14.46 -0.78
C GLU A 68 -3.42 12.94 -0.93
N LEU A 69 -4.45 12.19 -1.30
CA LEU A 69 -4.35 10.73 -1.49
C LEU A 69 -3.40 10.37 -2.64
N SER A 70 -3.40 11.15 -3.71
CA SER A 70 -2.45 10.99 -4.82
C SER A 70 -1.01 11.23 -4.39
N SER A 71 -0.78 12.20 -3.51
CA SER A 71 0.55 12.46 -2.94
C SER A 71 1.03 11.31 -2.06
N LEU A 72 0.16 10.77 -1.19
CA LEU A 72 0.48 9.60 -0.36
C LEU A 72 0.77 8.38 -1.23
N TYR A 73 -0.06 8.13 -2.25
CA TYR A 73 0.15 7.05 -3.22
C TYR A 73 1.55 7.16 -3.86
N ALA A 74 1.88 8.33 -4.39
CA ALA A 74 3.17 8.55 -5.05
C ALA A 74 4.36 8.36 -4.09
N GLN A 75 4.24 8.88 -2.86
CA GLN A 75 5.26 8.71 -1.81
C GLN A 75 5.51 7.24 -1.49
N TRP A 76 4.45 6.46 -1.33
CA TRP A 76 4.56 5.05 -0.95
C TRP A 76 5.05 4.17 -2.09
N VAL A 77 4.67 4.46 -3.33
CA VAL A 77 5.21 3.77 -4.52
C VAL A 77 6.71 4.06 -4.66
N ASP A 78 7.13 5.32 -4.51
CA ASP A 78 8.55 5.70 -4.52
C ASP A 78 9.35 5.01 -3.41
N TRP A 79 8.78 4.90 -2.21
CA TRP A 79 9.39 4.15 -1.12
C TRP A 79 9.52 2.65 -1.45
N ALA A 80 8.50 2.04 -2.05
CA ALA A 80 8.55 0.65 -2.50
C ALA A 80 9.66 0.43 -3.54
N ASP A 81 9.78 1.34 -4.49
CA ASP A 81 10.82 1.28 -5.53
C ASP A 81 12.23 1.40 -4.97
N ARG A 82 12.42 2.16 -3.89
CA ARG A 82 13.72 2.33 -3.24
C ARG A 82 14.12 1.16 -2.35
N TYR A 83 13.17 0.54 -1.64
CA TYR A 83 13.48 -0.39 -0.55
C TYR A 83 12.94 -1.80 -0.73
N LEU A 84 11.84 -1.99 -1.49
CA LEU A 84 11.19 -3.28 -1.62
C LEU A 84 11.36 -3.94 -3.00
N ARG A 85 11.60 -3.15 -4.05
CA ARG A 85 11.72 -3.66 -5.42
C ARG A 85 13.15 -3.69 -5.90
N GLU A 86 13.64 -4.86 -6.29
CA GLU A 86 14.93 -5.00 -6.94
C GLU A 86 14.85 -4.77 -8.47
N ALA A 87 15.99 -4.45 -9.08
CA ALA A 87 16.10 -4.25 -10.52
C ALA A 87 15.68 -5.48 -11.35
N THR A 88 15.72 -6.66 -10.77
CA THR A 88 15.25 -7.92 -11.38
C THR A 88 13.73 -8.05 -11.41
N GLY A 89 13.00 -7.16 -10.73
CA GLY A 89 11.57 -7.27 -10.49
C GLY A 89 11.21 -8.16 -9.30
N ARG A 90 12.19 -8.70 -8.57
CA ARG A 90 11.97 -9.38 -7.29
C ARG A 90 11.51 -8.35 -6.27
N TRP A 91 10.60 -8.76 -5.38
CA TRP A 91 10.20 -7.98 -4.22
C TRP A 91 10.81 -8.56 -2.95
N ILE A 92 11.29 -7.69 -2.09
CA ILE A 92 11.78 -8.02 -0.76
C ILE A 92 10.57 -8.16 0.16
N HIS A 93 10.54 -9.25 0.93
CA HIS A 93 9.40 -9.56 1.81
C HIS A 93 9.31 -8.61 3.01
N GLU A 94 10.45 -8.36 3.65
CA GLU A 94 10.58 -7.61 4.89
C GLU A 94 11.87 -6.79 4.87
N VAL A 95 11.78 -5.53 5.29
CA VAL A 95 12.95 -4.69 5.57
C VAL A 95 12.91 -4.17 7.00
N ASP A 96 14.08 -3.88 7.56
CA ASP A 96 14.22 -3.21 8.85
C ASP A 96 14.07 -1.68 8.73
N ALA A 97 14.26 -0.95 9.84
CA ALA A 97 14.18 0.50 9.88
C ALA A 97 15.25 1.22 9.03
N SER A 98 16.34 0.54 8.69
CA SER A 98 17.38 1.08 7.79
C SER A 98 17.06 0.86 6.31
N GLY A 99 16.03 0.08 5.99
CA GLY A 99 15.69 -0.36 4.64
C GLY A 99 16.47 -1.59 4.18
N ALA A 100 17.23 -2.24 5.06
CA ALA A 100 17.94 -3.47 4.74
C ALA A 100 17.00 -4.68 4.79
N GLU A 101 17.17 -5.64 3.84
CA GLU A 101 16.41 -6.89 3.83
C GLU A 101 16.55 -7.59 5.19
N SER A 102 15.43 -8.01 5.76
CA SER A 102 15.29 -8.65 7.06
C SER A 102 14.41 -9.89 6.95
N GLY A 103 14.50 -10.77 7.90
CA GLY A 103 13.65 -11.95 8.06
C GLY A 103 13.40 -12.21 9.55
N THR A 104 13.45 -11.15 10.36
CA THR A 104 13.34 -11.27 11.82
C THR A 104 11.92 -11.50 12.29
N THR A 105 10.92 -11.08 11.53
CA THR A 105 9.51 -11.32 11.87
C THR A 105 8.98 -12.53 11.11
N TRP A 106 9.23 -12.60 9.80
CA TRP A 106 8.79 -13.69 8.94
C TRP A 106 9.89 -14.12 7.99
N GLU A 107 10.29 -15.35 8.05
CA GLU A 107 11.13 -15.95 7.00
C GLU A 107 10.28 -16.21 5.76
N GLY A 108 10.76 -15.81 4.59
CA GLY A 108 10.05 -16.11 3.35
C GLY A 108 10.35 -15.18 2.20
N LYS A 109 9.52 -15.30 1.18
CA LYS A 109 9.56 -14.47 -0.02
C LYS A 109 8.31 -13.62 -0.08
N ALA A 110 8.42 -12.45 -0.69
CA ALA A 110 7.25 -11.64 -1.02
C ALA A 110 6.29 -12.46 -1.89
N ASP A 111 5.01 -12.44 -1.55
CA ASP A 111 3.99 -13.06 -2.38
C ASP A 111 3.66 -12.18 -3.59
N ALA A 112 3.23 -12.82 -4.66
CA ALA A 112 2.85 -12.11 -5.87
C ALA A 112 1.44 -11.50 -5.80
N TYR A 113 0.62 -11.92 -4.84
CA TYR A 113 -0.78 -11.53 -4.75
C TYR A 113 -0.94 -10.03 -4.42
N HIS A 114 -0.34 -9.56 -3.32
CA HIS A 114 -0.44 -8.16 -2.92
C HIS A 114 0.24 -7.23 -3.91
N VAL A 115 1.39 -7.64 -4.45
CA VAL A 115 2.12 -6.88 -5.48
C VAL A 115 1.29 -6.76 -6.76
N ALA A 116 0.70 -7.86 -7.23
CA ALA A 116 -0.14 -7.85 -8.43
C ALA A 116 -1.37 -6.95 -8.25
N GLN A 117 -2.03 -7.01 -7.09
CA GLN A 117 -3.15 -6.11 -6.78
C GLN A 117 -2.72 -4.64 -6.79
N MET A 118 -1.62 -4.30 -6.13
CA MET A 118 -1.10 -2.93 -6.10
C MET A 118 -0.82 -2.37 -7.52
N LEU A 119 -0.28 -3.20 -8.40
CA LEU A 119 0.07 -2.77 -9.76
C LEU A 119 -1.13 -2.70 -10.71
N LEU A 120 -2.14 -3.53 -10.50
CA LEU A 120 -3.29 -3.65 -11.40
C LEU A 120 -4.50 -2.82 -10.96
N LEU A 121 -4.71 -2.65 -9.66
CA LEU A 121 -5.86 -1.89 -9.15
C LEU A 121 -5.95 -0.47 -9.69
N PRO A 122 -4.86 0.30 -9.88
CA PRO A 122 -4.93 1.62 -10.50
C PRO A 122 -5.42 1.62 -11.96
N GLN A 123 -5.39 0.46 -12.62
CA GLN A 123 -5.76 0.32 -14.03
C GLN A 123 -7.20 -0.15 -14.23
N ILE A 124 -7.86 -0.58 -13.16
CA ILE A 124 -9.26 -1.05 -13.18
C ILE A 124 -10.08 -0.17 -12.23
N GLY A 125 -11.36 0.01 -12.51
CA GLY A 125 -12.28 0.80 -11.67
C GLY A 125 -12.47 0.19 -10.28
N ASN A 126 -13.15 0.91 -9.40
CA ASN A 126 -13.58 0.37 -8.12
C ASN A 126 -14.58 -0.77 -8.37
N THR A 127 -14.27 -1.95 -7.89
CA THR A 127 -15.04 -3.16 -8.13
C THR A 127 -15.04 -4.04 -6.89
N PRO A 128 -16.15 -4.72 -6.59
CA PRO A 128 -16.20 -5.69 -5.51
C PRO A 128 -15.47 -7.01 -5.86
N CYS A 129 -15.13 -7.21 -7.13
CA CYS A 129 -14.47 -8.43 -7.59
C CYS A 129 -13.39 -8.13 -8.63
N PHE A 130 -12.14 -8.20 -8.17
CA PHE A 130 -10.96 -7.94 -9.00
C PHE A 130 -10.90 -8.82 -10.27
N ALA A 131 -11.22 -10.11 -10.15
CA ALA A 131 -11.18 -11.03 -11.28
C ALA A 131 -12.23 -10.70 -12.35
N LEU A 132 -13.41 -10.23 -11.94
CA LEU A 132 -14.44 -9.80 -12.88
C LEU A 132 -14.03 -8.53 -13.61
N ALA A 133 -13.48 -7.54 -12.92
CA ALA A 133 -13.01 -6.31 -13.54
C ALA A 133 -11.88 -6.54 -14.56
N LEU A 134 -10.95 -7.44 -14.26
CA LEU A 134 -9.91 -7.83 -15.22
C LEU A 134 -10.51 -8.52 -16.46
N LYS A 135 -11.51 -9.38 -16.28
CA LYS A 135 -12.18 -10.04 -17.40
C LYS A 135 -12.90 -9.02 -18.29
N GLU A 136 -13.67 -8.11 -17.69
CA GLU A 136 -14.40 -7.05 -18.42
C GLU A 136 -13.44 -6.17 -19.21
N LYS A 137 -12.35 -5.73 -18.60
CA LYS A 137 -11.31 -4.94 -19.29
C LYS A 137 -10.70 -5.68 -20.48
N THR A 138 -10.43 -6.98 -20.34
CA THR A 138 -9.85 -7.80 -21.42
C THR A 138 -10.83 -7.97 -22.58
N GLU A 139 -12.14 -8.04 -22.29
CA GLU A 139 -13.20 -8.14 -23.30
C GLU A 139 -13.43 -6.80 -24.03
N GLU A 140 -13.21 -5.66 -23.39
CA GLU A 140 -13.30 -4.33 -24.01
C GLU A 140 -12.12 -4.02 -24.94
N GLU A 141 -10.93 -4.57 -24.66
CA GLU A 141 -9.71 -4.38 -25.45
C GLU A 141 -9.58 -5.36 -26.65
N ALA A 142 -10.48 -6.34 -26.79
CA ALA A 142 -10.46 -7.39 -27.81
C ALA A 142 -11.35 -7.05 -29.02
#